data_d74ebc882814f650f2bdc8a3e19e4237
#
_entry.id   d74ebc882814f650f2bdc8a3e19e4237
#
_cell.length_a   1.000
_cell.length_b   1.000
_cell.length_c   1.000
_cell.angle_alpha   90.00
_cell.angle_beta   90.00
_cell.angle_gamma   90.00
#
_symmetry.space_group_name_H-M   'P 1'
#
loop_
_entity.id
_entity.type
_entity.pdbx_description
1 polymer ?
#
loop_
_entity_poly.entity_id
_entity_poly.type
_entity_poly.pdbx_seq_one_letter_code
_entity_poly.pdbx_strand_id
1 'polypeptide(L)'
;MLFRSICEAVGRENIFIFGMETPEAEALAASGNYEPMLIYQNDPVIKRVMDHMIHGFGDGVDYTDLANLLLHGGNGGPADRYMSLKDFSSYAVAQERVGEMYRRPENWNYMSLMNIANSGRFAADRSVAEYAQNIWRVKTNFAF
;
A
#
# COMPACT_ATOMS: atom_id res chain seq x y z
N MET A 1 -10.72 5.58 -2.66
CA MET A 1 -11.01 6.30 -3.92
C MET A 1 -9.88 6.23 -4.95
N LEU A 2 -8.64 6.58 -4.61
CA LEU A 2 -7.54 6.65 -5.59
C LEU A 2 -7.27 5.32 -6.32
N PHE A 3 -7.19 4.20 -5.61
CA PHE A 3 -6.96 2.89 -6.23
C PHE A 3 -8.05 2.46 -7.22
N ARG A 4 -9.32 2.73 -6.91
CA ARG A 4 -10.42 2.45 -7.83
C ARG A 4 -10.24 3.24 -9.14
N SER A 5 -9.90 4.53 -9.04
CA SER A 5 -9.69 5.37 -10.22
C SER A 5 -8.48 4.95 -11.06
N ILE A 6 -7.40 4.44 -10.43
CA ILE A 6 -6.25 3.87 -11.14
C ILE A 6 -6.67 2.58 -11.86
N CYS A 7 -7.34 1.65 -11.16
CA CYS A 7 -7.82 0.41 -11.77
C CYS A 7 -8.76 0.65 -12.96
N GLU A 8 -9.64 1.64 -12.85
CA GLU A 8 -10.56 2.03 -13.93
C GLU A 8 -9.82 2.61 -15.13
N ALA A 9 -8.71 3.33 -14.89
CA ALA A 9 -7.93 3.96 -15.95
C ALA A 9 -7.00 2.97 -16.68
N VAL A 10 -6.31 2.10 -15.94
CA VAL A 10 -5.25 1.24 -16.50
C VAL A 10 -5.71 -0.20 -16.75
N GLY A 11 -6.84 -0.61 -16.20
CA GLY A 11 -7.28 -2.01 -16.14
C GLY A 11 -6.67 -2.75 -14.95
N ARG A 12 -7.46 -3.63 -14.34
CA ARG A 12 -7.05 -4.36 -13.12
C ARG A 12 -5.92 -5.36 -13.37
N GLU A 13 -5.76 -5.80 -14.61
CA GLU A 13 -4.68 -6.67 -15.08
C GLU A 13 -3.32 -5.97 -15.18
N ASN A 14 -3.30 -4.64 -15.21
CA ASN A 14 -2.08 -3.83 -15.37
C ASN A 14 -1.57 -3.22 -14.06
N ILE A 15 -2.13 -3.63 -12.92
CA ILE A 15 -1.75 -3.15 -11.59
C ILE A 15 -1.73 -4.30 -10.59
N PHE A 16 -0.81 -4.25 -9.62
CA PHE A 16 -0.76 -5.20 -8.50
C PHE A 16 -1.37 -4.54 -7.26
N ILE A 17 -2.43 -5.13 -6.75
CA ILE A 17 -3.13 -4.67 -5.56
C ILE A 17 -3.11 -5.79 -4.54
N PHE A 18 -2.92 -5.44 -3.29
CA PHE A 18 -2.95 -6.33 -2.14
C PHE A 18 -3.64 -5.63 -0.96
N GLY A 19 -3.88 -6.40 0.09
CA GLY A 19 -4.47 -5.93 1.33
C GLY A 19 -6.00 -5.90 1.32
N MET A 20 -6.53 -5.50 2.46
CA MET A 20 -7.97 -5.35 2.67
C MET A 20 -8.52 -4.18 1.87
N GLU A 21 -9.77 -4.30 1.43
CA GLU A 21 -10.51 -3.15 0.92
C GLU A 21 -10.91 -2.21 2.07
N THR A 22 -11.14 -0.92 1.76
CA THR A 22 -11.47 0.10 2.76
C THR A 22 -12.62 -0.31 3.70
N PRO A 23 -13.75 -0.88 3.20
CA PRO A 23 -14.83 -1.30 4.09
C PRO A 23 -14.43 -2.43 5.06
N GLU A 24 -13.54 -3.33 4.64
CA GLU A 24 -13.04 -4.42 5.49
C GLU A 24 -12.12 -3.87 6.59
N ALA A 25 -11.21 -2.98 6.22
CA ALA A 25 -10.31 -2.33 7.17
C ALA A 25 -11.08 -1.47 8.19
N GLU A 26 -12.08 -0.72 7.75
CA GLU A 26 -12.95 0.08 8.62
C GLU A 26 -13.77 -0.80 9.56
N ALA A 27 -14.33 -1.91 9.07
CA ALA A 27 -15.08 -2.86 9.90
C ALA A 27 -14.18 -3.52 10.95
N LEU A 28 -12.96 -3.92 10.55
CA LEU A 28 -11.99 -4.51 11.48
C LEU A 28 -11.55 -3.50 12.55
N ALA A 29 -11.27 -2.25 12.16
CA ALA A 29 -10.94 -1.19 13.10
C ALA A 29 -12.08 -0.91 14.08
N ALA A 30 -13.32 -0.82 13.58
CA ALA A 30 -14.50 -0.57 14.41
C ALA A 30 -14.82 -1.72 15.37
N SER A 31 -14.47 -2.95 15.01
CA SER A 31 -14.72 -4.13 15.86
C SER A 31 -13.87 -4.15 17.14
N GLY A 32 -12.71 -3.48 17.13
CA GLY A 32 -11.73 -3.55 18.20
C GLY A 32 -11.04 -4.91 18.36
N ASN A 33 -11.26 -5.84 17.42
CA ASN A 33 -10.76 -7.22 17.49
C ASN A 33 -9.44 -7.43 16.70
N TYR A 34 -8.78 -6.36 16.29
CA TYR A 34 -7.50 -6.46 15.62
C TYR A 34 -6.37 -6.59 16.65
N GLU A 35 -5.74 -7.75 16.69
CA GLU A 35 -4.67 -8.07 17.63
C GLU A 35 -3.39 -8.49 16.88
N PRO A 36 -2.47 -7.56 16.57
CA PRO A 36 -1.21 -7.84 15.89
C PRO A 36 -0.36 -8.91 16.57
N MET A 37 -0.36 -8.94 17.90
CA MET A 37 0.37 -9.94 18.68
C MET A 37 -0.13 -11.37 18.41
N LEU A 38 -1.43 -11.58 18.23
CA LEU A 38 -1.96 -12.90 17.87
C LEU A 38 -1.52 -13.32 16.45
N ILE A 39 -1.44 -12.38 15.52
CA ILE A 39 -0.92 -12.66 14.17
C ILE A 39 0.54 -13.08 14.26
N TYR A 40 1.37 -12.32 14.97
CA TYR A 40 2.77 -12.66 15.22
C TYR A 40 2.95 -14.05 15.84
N GLN A 41 2.11 -14.41 16.82
CA GLN A 41 2.21 -15.70 17.51
C GLN A 41 1.78 -16.88 16.65
N ASN A 42 0.82 -16.69 15.73
CA ASN A 42 0.18 -17.78 15.00
C ASN A 42 0.66 -17.92 13.55
N ASP A 43 1.26 -16.89 12.96
CA ASP A 43 1.81 -16.96 11.60
C ASP A 43 3.34 -17.16 11.65
N PRO A 44 3.86 -18.34 11.23
CA PRO A 44 5.27 -18.63 11.33
C PRO A 44 6.14 -17.77 10.42
N VAL A 45 5.58 -17.23 9.33
CA VAL A 45 6.31 -16.36 8.39
C VAL A 45 6.46 -14.98 9.00
N ILE A 46 5.34 -14.41 9.46
CA ILE A 46 5.33 -13.13 10.17
C ILE A 46 6.21 -13.19 11.41
N LYS A 47 6.07 -14.28 12.19
CA LYS A 47 6.93 -14.49 13.36
C LYS A 47 8.41 -14.41 13.02
N ARG A 48 8.85 -15.12 11.99
CA ARG A 48 10.24 -15.11 11.55
C ARG A 48 10.71 -13.71 11.12
N VAL A 49 9.87 -12.97 10.38
CA VAL A 49 10.21 -11.61 9.97
C VAL A 49 10.35 -10.69 11.18
N MET A 50 9.39 -10.73 12.10
CA MET A 50 9.41 -9.92 13.31
C MET A 50 10.57 -10.27 14.23
N ASP A 51 10.88 -11.57 14.38
CA ASP A 51 12.04 -12.03 15.15
C ASP A 51 13.35 -11.48 14.55
N HIS A 52 13.49 -11.41 13.22
CA HIS A 52 14.66 -10.78 12.58
C HIS A 52 14.72 -9.28 12.84
N MET A 53 13.57 -8.59 12.87
CA MET A 53 13.55 -7.16 13.24
C MET A 53 13.97 -6.94 14.70
N ILE A 54 13.57 -7.84 15.60
CA ILE A 54 13.91 -7.75 17.04
C ILE A 54 15.37 -8.09 17.30
N HIS A 55 15.91 -9.11 16.61
CA HIS A 55 17.27 -9.62 16.86
C HIS A 55 18.32 -9.04 15.88
N GLY A 56 17.89 -8.30 14.86
CA GLY A 56 18.73 -7.70 13.83
C GLY A 56 18.96 -8.62 12.62
N PHE A 57 19.32 -8.00 11.51
CA PHE A 57 19.65 -8.68 10.25
C PHE A 57 21.17 -8.88 10.06
N GLY A 58 21.98 -8.53 11.05
CA GLY A 58 23.43 -8.56 10.95
C GLY A 58 24.05 -7.36 10.19
N ASP A 59 23.23 -6.37 9.89
CA ASP A 59 23.62 -5.12 9.19
C ASP A 59 24.04 -3.98 10.13
N GLY A 60 23.98 -4.23 11.45
CA GLY A 60 24.30 -3.26 12.48
C GLY A 60 23.20 -2.21 12.74
N VAL A 61 22.03 -2.38 12.13
CA VAL A 61 20.87 -1.50 12.34
C VAL A 61 19.93 -2.11 13.36
N ASP A 62 19.41 -1.28 14.27
CA ASP A 62 18.41 -1.67 15.26
C ASP A 62 17.00 -1.36 14.73
N TYR A 63 16.20 -2.41 14.57
CA TYR A 63 14.79 -2.32 14.12
C TYR A 63 13.80 -2.60 15.26
N THR A 64 14.27 -2.70 16.51
CA THR A 64 13.44 -3.07 17.66
C THR A 64 12.29 -2.07 17.87
N ASP A 65 12.55 -0.78 17.70
CA ASP A 65 11.52 0.25 17.85
C ASP A 65 10.40 0.08 16.83
N LEU A 66 10.73 -0.27 15.58
CA LEU A 66 9.75 -0.54 14.54
C LEU A 66 8.94 -1.82 14.84
N ALA A 67 9.60 -2.87 15.28
CA ALA A 67 8.94 -4.09 15.71
C ALA A 67 7.98 -3.84 16.88
N ASN A 68 8.41 -3.07 17.87
CA ASN A 68 7.57 -2.68 19.01
C ASN A 68 6.36 -1.85 18.58
N LEU A 69 6.54 -0.93 17.62
CA LEU A 69 5.44 -0.12 17.08
C LEU A 69 4.37 -1.00 16.43
N LEU A 70 4.78 -2.05 15.72
CA LEU A 70 3.86 -3.00 15.09
C LEU A 70 3.18 -3.90 16.10
N LEU A 71 3.90 -4.41 17.12
CA LEU A 71 3.35 -5.40 18.05
C LEU A 71 2.62 -4.79 19.25
N HIS A 72 3.06 -3.63 19.72
CA HIS A 72 2.60 -3.01 20.97
C HIS A 72 2.04 -1.60 20.80
N GLY A 73 2.28 -0.98 19.63
CA GLY A 73 1.98 0.43 19.43
C GLY A 73 3.03 1.36 20.05
N GLY A 74 2.83 2.65 19.87
CA GLY A 74 3.74 3.66 20.41
C GLY A 74 3.16 5.06 20.26
N ASN A 75 3.74 6.02 21.01
CA ASN A 75 3.32 7.43 21.00
C ASN A 75 1.82 7.65 21.24
N GLY A 76 1.19 6.77 22.06
CA GLY A 76 -0.24 6.83 22.35
C GLY A 76 -1.16 6.28 21.25
N GLY A 77 -0.58 5.70 20.20
CA GLY A 77 -1.33 5.05 19.12
C GLY A 77 -1.43 3.52 19.27
N PRO A 78 -2.39 2.90 18.59
CA PRO A 78 -2.58 1.45 18.62
C PRO A 78 -1.43 0.71 17.93
N ALA A 79 -1.26 -0.57 18.28
CA ALA A 79 -0.36 -1.47 17.58
C ALA A 79 -0.79 -1.61 16.12
N ASP A 80 0.20 -1.69 15.21
CA ASP A 80 0.00 -1.83 13.76
C ASP A 80 -1.19 -1.02 13.22
N ARG A 81 -1.16 0.27 13.42
CA ARG A 81 -2.24 1.20 13.07
C ARG A 81 -2.80 1.01 11.65
N TYR A 82 -1.96 0.57 10.74
CA TYR A 82 -2.31 0.38 9.32
C TYR A 82 -2.64 -1.07 8.95
N MET A 83 -2.71 -1.96 9.94
CA MET A 83 -3.00 -3.38 9.77
C MET A 83 -2.06 -4.10 8.78
N SER A 84 -0.80 -3.69 8.76
CA SER A 84 0.24 -4.18 7.85
C SER A 84 0.50 -5.68 8.03
N LEU A 85 0.42 -6.18 9.27
CA LEU A 85 0.58 -7.61 9.54
C LEU A 85 -0.60 -8.43 9.00
N LYS A 86 -1.80 -7.86 8.99
CA LYS A 86 -2.99 -8.50 8.40
C LYS A 86 -2.87 -8.60 6.88
N ASP A 87 -2.33 -7.57 6.26
CA ASP A 87 -2.16 -7.51 4.80
C ASP A 87 -0.94 -8.26 4.29
N PHE A 88 -0.03 -8.69 5.18
CA PHE A 88 1.26 -9.27 4.82
C PHE A 88 1.14 -10.48 3.88
N SER A 89 0.23 -11.41 4.14
CA SER A 89 0.07 -12.61 3.30
C SER A 89 -0.39 -12.26 1.88
N SER A 90 -1.32 -11.30 1.73
CA SER A 90 -1.76 -10.84 0.41
C SER A 90 -0.66 -10.07 -0.32
N TYR A 91 0.16 -9.29 0.42
CA TYR A 91 1.36 -8.65 -0.11
C TYR A 91 2.35 -9.68 -0.65
N ALA A 92 2.65 -10.75 0.11
CA ALA A 92 3.56 -11.80 -0.32
C ALA A 92 3.11 -12.45 -1.64
N VAL A 93 1.83 -12.79 -1.76
CA VAL A 93 1.24 -13.32 -3.00
C VAL A 93 1.37 -12.31 -4.15
N ALA A 94 1.11 -11.03 -3.88
CA ALA A 94 1.27 -9.98 -4.90
C ALA A 94 2.73 -9.87 -5.36
N GLN A 95 3.70 -9.96 -4.47
CA GLN A 95 5.14 -9.94 -4.78
C GLN A 95 5.58 -11.13 -5.64
N GLU A 96 5.06 -12.32 -5.38
CA GLU A 96 5.31 -13.48 -6.24
C GLU A 96 4.82 -13.22 -7.67
N ARG A 97 3.59 -12.71 -7.82
CA ARG A 97 3.02 -12.33 -9.12
C ARG A 97 3.84 -11.24 -9.82
N VAL A 98 4.32 -10.24 -9.10
CA VAL A 98 5.23 -9.20 -9.61
C VAL A 98 6.50 -9.86 -10.15
N GLY A 99 7.13 -10.75 -9.38
CA GLY A 99 8.33 -11.47 -9.78
C GLY A 99 8.13 -12.34 -11.03
N GLU A 100 6.98 -13.02 -11.15
CA GLU A 100 6.63 -13.81 -12.33
C GLU A 100 6.42 -12.91 -13.57
N MET A 101 5.70 -11.81 -13.40
CA MET A 101 5.42 -10.87 -14.50
C MET A 101 6.69 -10.17 -14.96
N TYR A 102 7.57 -9.78 -14.04
CA TYR A 102 8.85 -9.14 -14.35
C TYR A 102 9.75 -10.01 -15.23
N ARG A 103 9.67 -11.35 -15.11
CA ARG A 103 10.40 -12.30 -15.96
C ARG A 103 9.83 -12.43 -17.37
N ARG A 104 8.71 -11.75 -17.67
CA ARG A 104 8.06 -11.71 -19.00
C ARG A 104 8.10 -10.28 -19.54
N PRO A 105 9.22 -9.88 -20.18
CA PRO A 105 9.49 -8.48 -20.54
C PRO A 105 8.38 -7.83 -21.38
N GLU A 106 7.80 -8.57 -22.32
CA GLU A 106 6.73 -8.04 -23.18
C GLU A 106 5.49 -7.64 -22.33
N ASN A 107 5.07 -8.51 -21.42
CA ASN A 107 3.92 -8.26 -20.55
C ASN A 107 4.23 -7.12 -19.56
N TRP A 108 5.42 -7.14 -18.96
CA TRP A 108 5.86 -6.09 -18.05
C TRP A 108 5.89 -4.72 -18.71
N ASN A 109 6.47 -4.66 -19.91
CA ASN A 109 6.56 -3.42 -20.68
C ASN A 109 5.17 -2.93 -21.10
N TYR A 110 4.27 -3.84 -21.50
CA TYR A 110 2.89 -3.49 -21.82
C TYR A 110 2.17 -2.88 -20.59
N MET A 111 2.25 -3.54 -19.41
CA MET A 111 1.68 -3.02 -18.17
C MET A 111 2.26 -1.63 -17.82
N SER A 112 3.58 -1.47 -17.96
CA SER A 112 4.25 -0.18 -17.73
C SER A 112 3.75 0.89 -18.68
N LEU A 113 3.60 0.57 -19.97
CA LEU A 113 3.09 1.48 -20.97
C LEU A 113 1.65 1.91 -20.65
N MET A 114 0.78 0.98 -20.25
CA MET A 114 -0.60 1.29 -19.86
C MET A 114 -0.65 2.25 -18.66
N ASN A 115 0.21 2.05 -17.67
CA ASN A 115 0.31 2.95 -16.53
C ASN A 115 0.82 4.34 -16.93
N ILE A 116 1.85 4.43 -17.76
CA ILE A 116 2.40 5.70 -18.26
C ILE A 116 1.35 6.45 -19.09
N ALA A 117 0.69 5.77 -20.03
CA ALA A 117 -0.31 6.39 -20.91
C ALA A 117 -1.49 6.99 -20.13
N ASN A 118 -1.84 6.41 -18.98
CA ASN A 118 -2.94 6.88 -18.15
C ASN A 118 -2.51 7.80 -16.97
N SER A 119 -1.20 8.05 -16.82
CA SER A 119 -0.67 8.82 -15.67
C SER A 119 -1.12 10.29 -15.67
N GLY A 120 -1.40 10.87 -16.83
CA GLY A 120 -1.86 12.25 -16.97
C GLY A 120 -3.14 12.54 -16.16
N ARG A 121 -4.00 11.54 -15.98
CA ARG A 121 -5.20 11.66 -15.12
C ARG A 121 -4.86 12.00 -13.67
N PHE A 122 -3.66 11.62 -13.21
CA PHE A 122 -3.20 11.81 -11.83
C PHE A 122 -2.16 12.91 -11.71
N ALA A 123 -1.95 13.70 -12.78
CA ALA A 123 -1.04 14.83 -12.77
C ALA A 123 -1.51 15.92 -11.78
N ALA A 124 -0.57 16.47 -11.02
CA ALA A 124 -0.83 17.56 -10.08
C ALA A 124 -1.44 18.78 -10.80
N ASP A 125 -0.91 19.11 -11.98
CA ASP A 125 -1.38 20.24 -12.79
C ASP A 125 -2.87 20.15 -13.10
N ARG A 126 -3.36 18.96 -13.48
CA ARG A 126 -4.79 18.73 -13.68
C ARG A 126 -5.60 18.99 -12.40
N SER A 127 -5.13 18.46 -11.27
CA SER A 127 -5.80 18.65 -9.99
C SER A 127 -5.84 20.12 -9.58
N VAL A 128 -4.74 20.84 -9.75
CA VAL A 128 -4.66 22.27 -9.48
C VAL A 128 -5.60 23.07 -10.40
N ALA A 129 -5.65 22.71 -11.69
CA ALA A 129 -6.57 23.35 -12.63
C ALA A 129 -8.04 23.12 -12.25
N GLU A 130 -8.40 21.91 -11.86
CA GLU A 130 -9.75 21.60 -11.38
C GLU A 130 -10.09 22.37 -10.09
N TYR A 131 -9.18 22.50 -9.13
CA TYR A 131 -9.37 23.34 -7.95
C TYR A 131 -9.56 24.82 -8.32
N ALA A 132 -8.72 25.33 -9.22
CA ALA A 132 -8.79 26.70 -9.67
C ALA A 132 -10.15 27.02 -10.30
N GLN A 133 -10.65 26.14 -11.16
CA GLN A 133 -11.92 26.33 -11.86
C GLN A 133 -13.13 26.09 -10.96
N ASN A 134 -13.15 24.94 -10.25
CA ASN A 134 -14.38 24.47 -9.60
C ASN A 134 -14.56 25.01 -8.17
N ILE A 135 -13.45 25.27 -7.47
CA ILE A 135 -13.46 25.69 -6.06
C ILE A 135 -13.13 27.18 -5.95
N TRP A 136 -11.99 27.60 -6.46
CA TRP A 136 -11.54 28.99 -6.33
C TRP A 136 -12.16 29.93 -7.35
N ARG A 137 -12.68 29.38 -8.48
CA ARG A 137 -13.32 30.14 -9.58
C ARG A 137 -12.42 31.24 -10.13
N VAL A 138 -11.13 31.00 -10.16
CA VAL A 138 -10.13 31.90 -10.74
C VAL A 138 -9.88 31.55 -12.20
N LYS A 139 -9.66 32.59 -13.02
CA LYS A 139 -9.22 32.35 -14.42
C LYS A 139 -7.75 31.96 -14.39
N THR A 140 -7.42 30.80 -14.95
CA THR A 140 -6.05 30.35 -15.16
C THR A 140 -5.59 30.75 -16.56
N ASN A 141 -4.35 31.23 -16.66
CA ASN A 141 -3.73 31.54 -17.96
C ASN A 141 -3.01 30.32 -18.55
N PHE A 142 -3.23 29.14 -18.03
CA PHE A 142 -2.64 27.91 -18.56
C PHE A 142 -3.58 27.35 -19.62
N ALA A 143 -3.06 27.24 -20.86
CA ALA A 143 -3.63 26.37 -21.88
C ALA A 143 -3.04 24.97 -21.67
N PHE A 144 -3.88 23.99 -21.39
CA PHE A 144 -3.52 22.58 -21.41
C PHE A 144 -3.88 21.98 -22.77
#